data_45ea55125ce81eee102acbc243c9d05c
#
_entry.id   45ea55125ce81eee102acbc243c9d05c
#
_cell.length_a   1.000
_cell.length_b   1.000
_cell.length_c   1.000
_cell.angle_alpha   90.00
_cell.angle_beta   90.00
_cell.angle_gamma   90.00
#
_symmetry.space_group_name_H-M   'P 1'
#
loop_
_entity.id
_entity.type
_entity.pdbx_description
1 polymer ?
#
loop_
_entity_poly.entity_id
_entity_poly.type
_entity_poly.pdbx_seq_one_letter_code
_entity_poly.pdbx_strand_id
1 'polypeptide(L)'
;MGVSMKTAIIIVTGFLVLIMFVSEVKAGDPTGLDQPHEVELQVGEIFKVCKSGIVVCPALVSICDDANIVRLVNTLDGLGFKGVAPGTTLCSVGTTVGPRRLFRVTVH
;
A
#
# COMPACT_ATOMS: atom_id res chain seq x y z
N MET A 1 33.40 -33.50 -30.07
CA MET A 1 32.10 -33.21 -30.60
C MET A 1 31.02 -33.10 -29.54
N GLY A 2 31.02 -33.92 -28.56
CA GLY A 2 30.03 -33.78 -27.49
C GLY A 2 30.20 -32.53 -26.66
N VAL A 3 31.37 -31.90 -26.70
CA VAL A 3 31.64 -30.73 -25.87
C VAL A 3 30.90 -29.50 -26.34
N SER A 4 30.72 -29.34 -27.65
CA SER A 4 30.02 -28.17 -28.16
C SER A 4 28.53 -28.21 -27.84
N MET A 5 27.92 -29.37 -27.77
CA MET A 5 26.54 -29.50 -27.43
C MET A 5 26.27 -29.11 -25.95
N LYS A 6 27.17 -29.53 -25.08
CA LYS A 6 27.06 -29.18 -23.67
C LYS A 6 27.16 -27.67 -23.43
N THR A 7 28.06 -27.04 -24.19
CA THR A 7 28.22 -25.60 -24.08
C THR A 7 26.97 -24.87 -24.54
N ALA A 8 26.34 -25.33 -25.60
CA ALA A 8 25.12 -24.72 -26.09
C ALA A 8 23.99 -24.83 -25.08
N ILE A 9 23.85 -25.95 -24.40
CA ILE A 9 22.82 -26.15 -23.40
C ILE A 9 23.02 -25.19 -22.21
N ILE A 10 24.24 -25.00 -21.79
CA ILE A 10 24.55 -24.10 -20.67
C ILE A 10 24.18 -22.66 -21.05
N ILE A 11 24.46 -22.23 -22.23
CA ILE A 11 24.13 -20.90 -22.72
C ILE A 11 22.61 -20.68 -22.73
N VAL A 12 21.86 -21.65 -23.19
CA VAL A 12 20.41 -21.57 -23.24
C VAL A 12 19.83 -21.46 -21.82
N THR A 13 20.34 -22.23 -20.88
CA THR A 13 19.89 -22.19 -19.52
C THR A 13 20.15 -20.83 -18.89
N GLY A 14 21.32 -20.25 -19.09
CA GLY A 14 21.63 -18.92 -18.58
C GLY A 14 20.74 -17.86 -19.19
N PHE A 15 20.36 -17.98 -20.43
CA PHE A 15 19.51 -17.03 -21.10
C PHE A 15 18.08 -17.08 -20.52
N LEU A 16 17.57 -18.26 -20.21
CA LEU A 16 16.27 -18.40 -19.61
C LEU A 16 16.20 -17.75 -18.22
N VAL A 17 17.25 -17.88 -17.44
CA VAL A 17 17.31 -17.26 -16.13
C VAL A 17 17.26 -15.74 -16.25
N LEU A 18 17.92 -15.17 -17.22
CA LEU A 18 17.87 -13.74 -17.46
C LEU A 18 16.47 -13.26 -17.82
N ILE A 19 15.74 -14.00 -18.59
CA ILE A 19 14.40 -13.64 -18.97
C ILE A 19 13.49 -13.62 -17.75
N MET A 20 13.65 -14.52 -16.82
CA MET A 20 12.85 -14.53 -15.61
C MET A 20 13.11 -13.31 -14.74
N PHE A 21 14.35 -12.86 -14.66
CA PHE A 21 14.67 -11.66 -13.92
C PHE A 21 13.99 -10.43 -14.53
N VAL A 22 13.98 -10.32 -15.81
CA VAL A 22 13.36 -9.18 -16.49
C VAL A 22 11.85 -9.15 -16.23
N SER A 23 11.23 -10.32 -16.11
CA SER A 23 9.81 -10.37 -15.84
C SER A 23 9.45 -9.81 -14.46
N GLU A 24 10.29 -10.00 -13.49
CA GLU A 24 10.02 -9.49 -12.15
C GLU A 24 10.12 -7.98 -12.09
N VAL A 25 10.99 -7.38 -12.85
CA VAL A 25 11.16 -5.94 -12.85
C VAL A 25 9.90 -5.21 -13.29
N LYS A 26 9.07 -5.86 -14.09
CA LYS A 26 7.85 -5.22 -14.53
C LYS A 26 6.80 -5.11 -13.45
N ALA A 27 6.91 -5.86 -12.40
CA ALA A 27 5.91 -5.86 -11.39
C ALA A 27 5.84 -4.53 -10.65
N GLY A 28 6.85 -3.73 -10.79
CA GLY A 28 6.85 -2.48 -10.11
C GLY A 28 6.16 -1.41 -10.86
N ASP A 29 5.04 -1.59 -11.32
CA ASP A 29 4.48 -0.67 -12.09
C ASP A 29 3.96 0.48 -11.47
N PRO A 30 4.35 1.47 -11.78
CA PRO A 30 4.08 2.61 -11.23
C PRO A 30 3.16 3.41 -11.99
N THR A 31 2.08 3.06 -12.18
CA THR A 31 1.13 3.86 -12.84
C THR A 31 1.00 5.23 -12.20
N GLY A 32 1.82 5.56 -11.26
CA GLY A 32 1.75 6.84 -10.60
C GLY A 32 0.57 6.97 -9.69
N LEU A 33 -0.26 5.96 -9.62
CA LEU A 33 -1.37 5.98 -8.71
C LEU A 33 -0.85 5.72 -7.32
N ASP A 34 -1.48 6.32 -6.35
CA ASP A 34 -1.06 6.15 -4.99
C ASP A 34 -1.26 4.71 -4.55
N GLN A 35 -0.20 4.11 -4.10
CA GLN A 35 -0.32 2.83 -3.44
C GLN A 35 -0.84 3.10 -2.04
N PRO A 36 -1.73 2.24 -1.50
CA PRO A 36 -2.23 2.43 -0.17
C PRO A 36 -1.10 2.42 0.86
N HIS A 37 -1.14 3.37 1.78
CA HIS A 37 -0.22 3.39 2.90
C HIS A 37 -0.70 2.38 3.92
N GLU A 38 0.20 1.51 4.39
CA GLU A 38 -0.16 0.50 5.36
C GLU A 38 -0.22 1.08 6.76
N VAL A 39 -1.31 0.83 7.46
CA VAL A 39 -1.49 1.27 8.85
C VAL A 39 -1.95 0.08 9.66
N GLU A 40 -1.33 -0.16 10.80
CA GLU A 40 -1.74 -1.22 11.70
C GLU A 40 -2.19 -0.63 13.02
N LEU A 41 -3.35 -1.07 13.49
CA LEU A 41 -3.94 -0.57 14.73
C LEU A 41 -4.41 -1.73 15.59
N GLN A 42 -4.48 -1.48 16.88
CA GLN A 42 -5.19 -2.35 17.81
C GLN A 42 -6.61 -1.84 17.93
N VAL A 43 -7.54 -2.68 18.37
CA VAL A 43 -8.90 -2.25 18.65
C VAL A 43 -8.85 -1.14 19.70
N GLY A 44 -9.50 -0.04 19.43
CA GLY A 44 -9.51 1.13 20.31
C GLY A 44 -8.41 2.14 20.07
N GLU A 45 -7.40 1.76 19.29
CA GLU A 45 -6.29 2.68 18.99
C GLU A 45 -6.68 3.65 17.89
N ILE A 46 -6.15 4.86 17.94
CA ILE A 46 -6.44 5.90 16.95
C ILE A 46 -5.15 6.27 16.23
N PHE A 47 -5.18 6.18 14.90
CA PHE A 47 -4.09 6.64 14.06
C PHE A 47 -4.39 8.08 13.65
N LYS A 48 -3.53 9.01 14.04
CA LYS A 48 -3.74 10.44 13.75
C LYS A 48 -3.20 10.78 12.37
N VAL A 49 -4.10 10.93 11.44
CA VAL A 49 -3.77 11.12 10.03
C VAL A 49 -2.96 12.40 9.81
N CYS A 50 -3.34 13.48 10.44
CA CYS A 50 -2.65 14.75 10.25
C CYS A 50 -1.24 14.76 10.81
N LYS A 51 -0.98 13.98 11.85
CA LYS A 51 0.37 13.89 12.41
C LYS A 51 1.27 12.94 11.63
N SER A 52 0.72 12.14 10.75
CA SER A 52 1.50 11.18 9.98
C SER A 52 2.39 11.84 8.94
N GLY A 53 2.04 13.04 8.53
CA GLY A 53 2.75 13.72 7.46
C GLY A 53 2.36 13.26 6.05
N ILE A 54 1.49 12.27 5.94
CA ILE A 54 1.07 11.74 4.65
C ILE A 54 0.01 12.62 4.00
N VAL A 55 -0.84 13.23 4.81
CA VAL A 55 -1.93 14.06 4.35
C VAL A 55 -1.72 15.50 4.80
N VAL A 56 -1.96 16.44 3.90
CA VAL A 56 -1.93 17.86 4.25
C VAL A 56 -3.28 18.21 4.84
N CYS A 57 -3.28 18.63 6.08
CA CYS A 57 -4.51 18.99 6.77
C CYS A 57 -4.83 20.47 6.66
N PRO A 58 -6.11 20.85 6.72
CA PRO A 58 -7.24 20.00 7.12
C PRO A 58 -7.62 19.00 6.05
N ALA A 59 -8.01 17.82 6.49
CA ALA A 59 -8.46 16.78 5.59
C ALA A 59 -9.87 17.09 5.10
N LEU A 60 -10.13 16.79 3.84
CA LEU A 60 -11.45 16.95 3.25
C LEU A 60 -12.26 15.67 3.49
N VAL A 61 -13.32 15.49 2.72
CA VAL A 61 -14.19 14.31 2.86
C VAL A 61 -13.39 13.02 2.84
N SER A 62 -13.60 12.18 3.84
CA SER A 62 -12.88 10.94 4.01
C SER A 62 -13.87 9.80 4.20
N ILE A 63 -13.51 8.63 3.71
CA ILE A 63 -14.37 7.45 3.73
C ILE A 63 -13.52 6.21 4.02
N CYS A 64 -14.03 5.34 4.88
CA CYS A 64 -13.50 3.98 5.03
C CYS A 64 -14.55 3.02 4.48
N ASP A 65 -14.11 2.00 3.75
CA ASP A 65 -15.00 1.04 3.12
C ASP A 65 -15.82 0.25 4.12
N ASP A 66 -15.25 -0.07 5.29
CA ASP A 66 -15.95 -0.81 6.30
C ASP A 66 -15.87 -0.10 7.65
N ALA A 67 -16.93 0.60 8.00
CA ALA A 67 -17.00 1.33 9.25
C ALA A 67 -17.09 0.41 10.48
N ASN A 68 -17.31 -0.89 10.27
CA ASN A 68 -17.32 -1.83 11.38
C ASN A 68 -15.90 -2.23 11.78
N ILE A 69 -14.92 -1.99 10.93
CA ILE A 69 -13.52 -2.29 11.19
C ILE A 69 -12.78 -1.03 11.62
N VAL A 70 -12.96 0.07 10.86
CA VAL A 70 -12.31 1.34 11.14
C VAL A 70 -13.32 2.47 11.06
N ARG A 71 -13.35 3.30 12.07
CA ARG A 71 -14.25 4.47 12.09
C ARG A 71 -13.43 5.75 12.01
N LEU A 72 -13.94 6.70 11.24
CA LEU A 72 -13.33 8.02 11.18
C LEU A 72 -13.73 8.81 12.43
N VAL A 73 -12.76 9.42 13.09
CA VAL A 73 -12.99 10.23 14.28
C VAL A 73 -12.28 11.57 14.14
N ASN A 74 -12.82 12.58 14.81
CA ASN A 74 -12.17 13.87 14.88
C ASN A 74 -11.50 13.99 16.24
N THR A 75 -10.21 14.29 16.23
CA THR A 75 -9.44 14.47 17.44
C THR A 75 -8.98 15.92 17.53
N LEU A 76 -8.37 16.31 18.63
CA LEU A 76 -7.79 17.64 18.75
C LEU A 76 -6.70 17.88 17.72
N ASP A 77 -6.09 16.80 17.23
CA ASP A 77 -5.04 16.88 16.22
C ASP A 77 -5.61 16.70 14.78
N GLY A 78 -6.91 16.71 14.63
CA GLY A 78 -7.59 16.55 13.35
C GLY A 78 -8.16 15.16 13.14
N LEU A 79 -8.24 14.74 11.89
CA LEU A 79 -8.83 13.45 11.52
C LEU A 79 -8.02 12.28 12.04
N GLY A 80 -8.70 11.27 12.53
CA GLY A 80 -8.07 10.00 12.93
C GLY A 80 -8.86 8.79 12.47
N PHE A 81 -8.19 7.65 12.41
CA PHE A 81 -8.81 6.36 12.15
C PHE A 81 -8.82 5.58 13.46
N LYS A 82 -9.99 5.17 13.91
CA LYS A 82 -10.10 4.38 15.13
C LYS A 82 -10.39 2.93 14.79
N GLY A 83 -9.58 2.01 15.32
CA GLY A 83 -9.81 0.59 15.15
C GLY A 83 -11.02 0.16 15.98
N VAL A 84 -12.01 -0.44 15.33
CA VAL A 84 -13.26 -0.85 15.99
C VAL A 84 -13.32 -2.35 16.18
N ALA A 85 -12.93 -3.10 15.17
CA ALA A 85 -12.94 -4.55 15.20
C ALA A 85 -11.80 -5.11 14.34
N PRO A 86 -11.33 -6.33 14.60
CA PRO A 86 -10.27 -6.93 13.81
C PRO A 86 -10.69 -7.07 12.35
N GLY A 87 -9.78 -6.81 11.45
CA GLY A 87 -9.99 -6.91 10.01
C GLY A 87 -9.16 -5.91 9.25
N THR A 88 -9.33 -5.87 7.93
CA THR A 88 -8.62 -4.95 7.05
C THR A 88 -9.61 -4.21 6.18
N THR A 89 -9.44 -2.91 6.05
CA THR A 89 -10.27 -2.09 5.19
C THR A 89 -9.43 -1.00 4.53
N LEU A 90 -9.94 -0.44 3.45
CA LEU A 90 -9.31 0.69 2.79
C LEU A 90 -10.01 1.97 3.22
N CYS A 91 -9.23 2.98 3.52
CA CYS A 91 -9.74 4.31 3.83
C CYS A 91 -9.15 5.30 2.82
N SER A 92 -9.96 6.25 2.40
CA SER A 92 -9.56 7.28 1.45
C SER A 92 -9.72 8.63 2.12
N VAL A 93 -8.69 9.44 2.08
CA VAL A 93 -8.70 10.77 2.71
C VAL A 93 -8.49 11.83 1.66
N GLY A 94 -9.43 12.78 1.57
CA GLY A 94 -9.29 13.93 0.69
C GLY A 94 -8.32 14.93 1.29
N THR A 95 -7.56 15.62 0.43
CA THR A 95 -6.61 16.63 0.85
C THR A 95 -6.82 17.89 0.00
N THR A 96 -6.47 19.04 0.56
CA THR A 96 -6.59 20.30 -0.16
C THR A 96 -5.52 20.45 -1.23
N VAL A 97 -4.47 19.64 -1.15
CA VAL A 97 -3.35 19.73 -2.09
C VAL A 97 -3.06 18.31 -2.61
N GLY A 98 -3.19 18.12 -3.90
CA GLY A 98 -2.87 16.85 -4.53
C GLY A 98 -4.02 15.85 -4.52
N PRO A 99 -3.76 14.62 -4.95
CA PRO A 99 -4.78 13.59 -5.05
C PRO A 99 -5.15 13.03 -3.68
N ARG A 100 -6.28 12.33 -3.63
CA ARG A 100 -6.69 11.65 -2.40
C ARG A 100 -5.64 10.63 -2.01
N ARG A 101 -5.47 10.44 -0.72
CA ARG A 101 -4.54 9.44 -0.18
C ARG A 101 -5.30 8.21 0.26
N LEU A 102 -4.77 7.05 -0.07
CA LEU A 102 -5.35 5.77 0.30
C LEU A 102 -4.58 5.15 1.44
N PHE A 103 -5.31 4.54 2.35
CA PHE A 103 -4.71 3.85 3.49
C PHE A 103 -5.32 2.45 3.58
N ARG A 104 -4.47 1.44 3.72
CA ARG A 104 -4.94 0.10 4.03
C ARG A 104 -4.74 -0.08 5.53
N VAL A 105 -5.84 -0.12 6.25
CA VAL A 105 -5.80 -0.19 7.71
C VAL A 105 -6.13 -1.60 8.16
N THR A 106 -5.22 -2.19 8.92
CA THR A 106 -5.43 -3.51 9.51
C THR A 106 -5.56 -3.35 11.01
N VAL A 107 -6.65 -3.86 11.55
CA VAL A 107 -6.93 -3.80 12.98
C VAL A 107 -6.76 -5.19 13.57
N HIS A 108 -6.02 -5.30 14.63
CA HIS A 108 -5.72 -6.56 15.29
C HIS A 108 -6.50 -6.73 16.59
#